data_0082c0ecc834755b6840efd21ced5c20
#
_entry.id   0082c0ecc834755b6840efd21ced5c20
#
_cell.length_a   1.000
_cell.length_b   1.000
_cell.length_c   1.000
_cell.angle_alpha   90.00
_cell.angle_beta   90.00
_cell.angle_gamma   90.00
#
_symmetry.space_group_name_H-M   'P 1'
#
loop_
_entity.id
_entity.type
_entity.pdbx_description
1 polymer ?
#
loop_
_entity_poly.entity_id
_entity_poly.type
_entity_poly.pdbx_seq_one_letter_code
_entity_poly.pdbx_strand_id
1 'polypeptide(L)'
;GICIAIHEANLTNYSSMTLQASGTSKMECDLVPWSDGTKVYASLPFQSPWRTIIVGNNPAELAMSTLTLNLNEPNKLSNTDWIEPGKYIGIWWEMIGTNQSTWGSGAHHGAKTQKVKDYIDFGSKYGFKGVLVEGWNTGWDVNWCCSGDGEAFDFYHSHPDFDSKEVKEYARKKNIRIIGHHETGGQIQNYESQLDSAFAYAQRNDIRVIKTGYVNDVSQNISRISADGNVYKEWHHGQYMVEHFRKVIETAAKYQVSLVPHEPIKD
;
A
#
# COMPACT_ATOMS: atom_id res chain seq x y z
N GLY A 1 -25.40 7.90 24.55
CA GLY A 1 -24.79 6.64 25.02
C GLY A 1 -23.26 6.75 24.99
N ILE A 2 -22.60 5.85 25.66
CA ILE A 2 -21.11 5.80 25.60
C ILE A 2 -20.68 5.07 24.32
N CYS A 3 -19.71 5.62 23.61
CA CYS A 3 -19.04 5.01 22.46
C CYS A 3 -17.66 4.54 22.87
N ILE A 4 -17.25 3.38 22.37
CA ILE A 4 -15.93 2.79 22.70
C ILE A 4 -15.26 2.34 21.39
N ALA A 5 -13.96 2.64 21.24
CA ALA A 5 -13.10 2.08 20.24
C ALA A 5 -11.93 1.36 20.91
N ILE A 6 -11.61 0.16 20.41
CA ILE A 6 -10.43 -0.60 20.85
C ILE A 6 -9.48 -0.64 19.67
N HIS A 7 -8.24 -0.26 19.91
CA HIS A 7 -7.23 -0.13 18.85
C HIS A 7 -5.84 -0.52 19.35
N GLU A 8 -4.91 -0.64 18.42
CA GLU A 8 -3.47 -0.79 18.69
C GLU A 8 -2.76 0.53 18.42
N ALA A 9 -1.57 0.72 18.98
CA ALA A 9 -0.66 1.78 18.60
C ALA A 9 0.79 1.30 18.68
N ASN A 10 1.65 1.86 17.86
CA ASN A 10 3.05 1.48 17.73
C ASN A 10 3.24 0.00 17.36
N LEU A 11 2.49 -0.46 16.37
CA LEU A 11 2.58 -1.81 15.83
C LEU A 11 3.88 -1.94 15.03
N THR A 12 4.93 -2.41 15.67
CA THR A 12 6.26 -2.54 15.07
C THR A 12 6.82 -3.92 15.40
N ASN A 13 7.24 -4.66 14.38
CA ASN A 13 7.80 -6.02 14.51
C ASN A 13 6.96 -6.92 15.43
N TYR A 14 5.65 -6.87 15.23
CA TYR A 14 4.69 -7.63 16.02
C TYR A 14 3.48 -7.98 15.14
N SER A 15 2.62 -8.88 15.60
CA SER A 15 1.42 -9.26 14.85
C SER A 15 0.22 -8.40 15.22
N SER A 16 -0.62 -8.04 14.26
CA SER A 16 -1.85 -7.30 14.50
C SER A 16 -2.81 -8.06 15.39
N MET A 17 -3.51 -7.32 16.23
CA MET A 17 -4.56 -7.83 17.12
C MET A 17 -5.88 -8.00 16.38
N THR A 18 -6.58 -9.08 16.66
CA THR A 18 -7.99 -9.28 16.36
C THR A 18 -8.80 -9.38 17.66
N LEU A 19 -10.07 -9.02 17.61
CA LEU A 19 -10.98 -9.11 18.74
C LEU A 19 -12.09 -10.09 18.41
N GLN A 20 -12.33 -11.04 19.31
CA GLN A 20 -13.41 -12.00 19.23
C GLN A 20 -14.33 -11.85 20.45
N ALA A 21 -15.65 -11.87 20.22
CA ALA A 21 -16.59 -11.94 21.33
C ALA A 21 -16.51 -13.32 22.01
N SER A 22 -16.37 -13.32 23.34
CA SER A 22 -16.33 -14.51 24.17
C SER A 22 -17.47 -14.42 25.20
N GLY A 23 -18.62 -14.95 24.84
CA GLY A 23 -19.85 -14.81 25.64
C GLY A 23 -20.54 -13.45 25.46
N THR A 24 -21.31 -13.04 26.46
CA THR A 24 -22.16 -11.83 26.36
C THR A 24 -21.48 -10.53 26.79
N SER A 25 -20.36 -10.61 27.51
CA SER A 25 -19.72 -9.43 28.13
C SER A 25 -18.20 -9.44 28.09
N LYS A 26 -17.61 -10.38 27.36
CA LYS A 26 -16.16 -10.50 27.23
C LYS A 26 -15.74 -10.41 25.79
N MET A 27 -14.58 -9.79 25.57
CA MET A 27 -13.86 -9.82 24.30
C MET A 27 -12.45 -10.40 24.57
N GLU A 28 -12.03 -11.29 23.71
CA GLU A 28 -10.70 -11.88 23.76
C GLU A 28 -9.86 -11.31 22.62
N CYS A 29 -8.62 -10.93 22.94
CA CYS A 29 -7.65 -10.55 21.93
C CYS A 29 -6.97 -11.81 21.41
N ASP A 30 -6.90 -11.95 20.10
CA ASP A 30 -6.04 -12.89 19.44
C ASP A 30 -5.09 -12.16 18.50
N LEU A 31 -3.96 -12.79 18.18
CA LEU A 31 -2.98 -12.26 17.25
C LEU A 31 -3.02 -13.05 15.94
N VAL A 32 -2.84 -12.35 14.83
CA VAL A 32 -2.73 -12.99 13.52
C VAL A 32 -1.46 -13.86 13.49
N PRO A 33 -1.57 -15.18 13.27
CA PRO A 33 -0.41 -16.07 13.35
C PRO A 33 0.46 -16.03 12.10
N TRP A 34 1.69 -16.50 12.23
CA TRP A 34 2.47 -17.04 11.12
C TRP A 34 1.81 -18.33 10.60
N SER A 35 2.24 -18.77 9.42
CA SER A 35 1.74 -20.00 8.78
C SER A 35 1.93 -21.27 9.62
N ASP A 36 2.87 -21.28 10.55
CA ASP A 36 3.13 -22.36 11.49
C ASP A 36 2.32 -22.30 12.80
N GLY A 37 1.46 -21.27 12.92
CA GLY A 37 0.63 -21.02 14.11
C GLY A 37 1.30 -20.16 15.19
N THR A 38 2.58 -19.87 15.09
CA THR A 38 3.29 -18.98 16.02
C THR A 38 2.71 -17.57 15.90
N LYS A 39 2.42 -16.91 17.02
CA LYS A 39 1.83 -15.57 17.01
C LYS A 39 2.86 -14.49 16.76
N VAL A 40 4.02 -14.57 17.41
CA VAL A 40 5.09 -13.58 17.28
C VAL A 40 6.44 -14.24 17.49
N TYR A 41 7.40 -13.94 16.65
CA TYR A 41 8.81 -14.19 16.88
C TYR A 41 9.47 -12.93 17.39
N ALA A 42 10.07 -12.94 18.57
CA ALA A 42 10.73 -11.78 19.16
C ALA A 42 12.04 -12.17 19.85
N SER A 43 13.03 -11.28 19.74
CA SER A 43 14.27 -11.37 20.53
C SER A 43 14.20 -10.41 21.72
N LEU A 44 14.65 -10.86 22.87
CA LEU A 44 14.69 -10.02 24.09
C LEU A 44 15.90 -9.05 24.07
N PRO A 45 15.73 -7.82 24.58
CA PRO A 45 14.48 -7.21 25.02
C PRO A 45 13.61 -6.74 23.84
N PHE A 46 12.27 -6.83 23.99
CA PHE A 46 11.34 -6.26 23.02
C PHE A 46 10.20 -5.52 23.70
N GLN A 47 9.50 -4.68 22.94
CA GLN A 47 8.32 -3.95 23.38
C GLN A 47 7.12 -4.35 22.50
N SER A 48 6.02 -4.78 23.13
CA SER A 48 4.77 -5.05 22.41
C SER A 48 4.06 -3.74 22.05
N PRO A 49 3.18 -3.76 21.02
CA PRO A 49 2.29 -2.64 20.73
C PRO A 49 1.42 -2.29 21.95
N TRP A 50 0.98 -1.04 21.99
CA TRP A 50 -0.05 -0.61 22.93
C TRP A 50 -1.41 -1.22 22.56
N ARG A 51 -2.21 -1.54 23.59
CA ARG A 51 -3.62 -1.84 23.47
C ARG A 51 -4.40 -0.70 24.06
N THR A 52 -5.20 -0.02 23.25
CA THR A 52 -5.88 1.21 23.64
C THR A 52 -7.38 1.01 23.71
N ILE A 53 -8.01 1.66 24.69
CA ILE A 53 -9.47 1.75 24.78
C ILE A 53 -9.81 3.24 24.81
N ILE A 54 -10.43 3.72 23.75
CA ILE A 54 -10.88 5.11 23.63
C ILE A 54 -12.35 5.13 24.00
N VAL A 55 -12.74 6.00 24.93
CA VAL A 55 -14.11 6.16 25.42
C VAL A 55 -14.56 7.57 25.16
N GLY A 56 -15.73 7.73 24.53
CA GLY A 56 -16.34 9.02 24.22
C GLY A 56 -17.85 9.02 24.42
N ASN A 57 -18.42 10.19 24.54
CA ASN A 57 -19.88 10.37 24.66
C ASN A 57 -20.62 10.26 23.31
N ASN A 58 -19.88 10.35 22.21
CA ASN A 58 -20.39 10.25 20.85
C ASN A 58 -19.28 9.77 19.88
N PRO A 59 -19.63 9.32 18.66
CA PRO A 59 -18.65 8.83 17.70
C PRO A 59 -17.60 9.86 17.25
N ALA A 60 -17.96 11.15 17.25
CA ALA A 60 -17.04 12.22 16.84
C ALA A 60 -15.87 12.35 17.83
N GLU A 61 -16.10 12.17 19.13
CA GLU A 61 -15.05 12.16 20.14
C GLU A 61 -14.03 11.02 19.91
N LEU A 62 -14.48 9.86 19.45
CA LEU A 62 -13.59 8.77 19.10
C LEU A 62 -12.73 9.14 17.87
N ALA A 63 -13.37 9.69 16.83
CA ALA A 63 -12.67 10.09 15.60
C ALA A 63 -11.66 11.23 15.80
N MET A 64 -11.91 12.10 16.79
CA MET A 64 -11.03 13.22 17.13
C MET A 64 -9.95 12.87 18.15
N SER A 65 -9.94 11.65 18.67
CA SER A 65 -8.95 11.22 19.65
C SER A 65 -7.55 11.14 19.00
N THR A 66 -6.57 11.73 19.66
CA THR A 66 -5.15 11.65 19.27
C THR A 66 -4.40 10.58 20.05
N LEU A 67 -5.08 9.73 20.81
CA LEU A 67 -4.45 8.77 21.70
C LEU A 67 -3.47 7.84 20.95
N THR A 68 -3.92 7.23 19.84
CA THR A 68 -3.08 6.36 19.01
C THR A 68 -1.86 7.09 18.48
N LEU A 69 -2.04 8.30 17.95
CA LEU A 69 -0.93 9.12 17.45
C LEU A 69 0.10 9.44 18.53
N ASN A 70 -0.36 9.72 19.76
CA ASN A 70 0.52 10.07 20.87
C ASN A 70 1.30 8.86 21.42
N LEU A 71 0.84 7.64 21.17
CA LEU A 71 1.49 6.40 21.60
C LEU A 71 2.43 5.81 20.54
N ASN A 72 2.38 6.32 19.33
CA ASN A 72 3.34 5.97 18.29
C ASN A 72 4.68 6.69 18.49
N GLU A 73 5.72 6.16 17.84
CA GLU A 73 7.04 6.80 17.83
C GLU A 73 6.96 8.21 17.23
N PRO A 74 7.77 9.14 17.71
CA PRO A 74 7.86 10.48 17.13
C PRO A 74 8.23 10.44 15.65
N ASN A 75 7.78 11.46 14.90
CA ASN A 75 8.19 11.63 13.50
C ASN A 75 9.73 11.67 13.39
N LYS A 76 10.27 10.79 12.54
CA LYS A 76 11.72 10.66 12.28
C LYS A 76 12.18 11.39 11.01
N LEU A 77 11.24 11.96 10.24
CA LEU A 77 11.58 12.72 9.04
C LEU A 77 12.08 14.11 9.42
N SER A 78 13.26 14.48 8.95
CA SER A 78 13.85 15.80 9.16
C SER A 78 13.17 16.90 8.33
N ASN A 79 12.56 16.54 7.20
CA ASN A 79 11.80 17.42 6.32
C ASN A 79 10.60 16.67 5.75
N THR A 80 9.46 17.31 5.76
CA THR A 80 8.18 16.81 5.21
C THR A 80 7.62 17.67 4.09
N ASP A 81 8.33 18.68 3.62
CA ASP A 81 7.85 19.64 2.59
C ASP A 81 7.57 18.96 1.24
N TRP A 82 8.13 17.77 1.02
CA TRP A 82 7.89 16.97 -0.18
C TRP A 82 6.58 16.16 -0.12
N ILE A 83 5.91 16.12 1.04
CA ILE A 83 4.61 15.45 1.22
C ILE A 83 3.52 16.46 0.91
N GLU A 84 2.87 16.29 -0.24
CA GLU A 84 1.83 17.21 -0.69
C GLU A 84 0.50 16.47 -0.89
N PRO A 85 -0.41 16.52 0.08
CA PRO A 85 -1.74 15.95 -0.07
C PRO A 85 -2.54 16.62 -1.18
N GLY A 86 -3.41 15.86 -1.85
CA GLY A 86 -4.22 16.42 -2.92
C GLY A 86 -5.27 15.44 -3.45
N LYS A 87 -6.25 15.97 -4.15
CA LYS A 87 -7.21 15.16 -4.90
C LYS A 87 -6.57 14.64 -6.16
N TYR A 88 -6.79 13.37 -6.47
CA TYR A 88 -6.35 12.76 -7.71
C TYR A 88 -7.48 11.97 -8.38
N ILE A 89 -7.30 11.69 -9.64
CA ILE A 89 -8.12 10.78 -10.44
C ILE A 89 -7.27 9.61 -10.91
N GLY A 90 -7.90 8.53 -11.31
CA GLY A 90 -7.19 7.34 -11.82
C GLY A 90 -8.04 6.52 -12.76
N ILE A 91 -7.40 5.68 -13.54
CA ILE A 91 -8.04 4.85 -14.55
C ILE A 91 -8.68 3.57 -13.99
N TRP A 92 -8.50 3.27 -12.72
CA TRP A 92 -8.98 2.05 -12.07
C TRP A 92 -10.49 1.79 -12.25
N TRP A 93 -11.31 2.84 -12.12
CA TRP A 93 -12.76 2.70 -12.30
C TRP A 93 -13.16 2.30 -13.72
N GLU A 94 -12.39 2.71 -14.71
CA GLU A 94 -12.60 2.30 -16.08
C GLU A 94 -12.24 0.82 -16.29
N MET A 95 -11.29 0.30 -15.54
CA MET A 95 -10.87 -1.09 -15.56
C MET A 95 -11.86 -2.01 -14.83
N ILE A 96 -12.15 -1.72 -13.55
CA ILE A 96 -12.94 -2.61 -12.70
C ILE A 96 -14.45 -2.34 -12.76
N GLY A 97 -14.87 -1.09 -12.91
CA GLY A 97 -16.27 -0.69 -12.84
C GLY A 97 -17.01 -0.81 -14.18
N THR A 98 -16.33 -0.53 -15.28
CA THR A 98 -16.95 -0.50 -16.61
C THR A 98 -16.38 -1.54 -17.57
N ASN A 99 -15.28 -2.18 -17.26
CA ASN A 99 -14.55 -3.13 -18.10
C ASN A 99 -14.19 -2.57 -19.50
N GLN A 100 -14.02 -1.25 -19.61
CA GLN A 100 -13.64 -0.60 -20.87
C GLN A 100 -12.14 -0.57 -21.09
N SER A 101 -11.36 -0.74 -20.01
CA SER A 101 -9.90 -0.81 -20.05
C SER A 101 -9.40 -2.02 -19.27
N THR A 102 -8.14 -2.40 -19.53
CA THR A 102 -7.41 -3.47 -18.88
C THR A 102 -6.06 -2.97 -18.37
N TRP A 103 -5.46 -3.70 -17.42
CA TRP A 103 -4.11 -3.39 -16.93
C TRP A 103 -3.00 -3.84 -17.89
N GLY A 104 -3.23 -4.94 -18.63
CA GLY A 104 -2.26 -5.55 -19.53
C GLY A 104 -2.37 -5.10 -20.97
N SER A 105 -1.54 -5.72 -21.80
CA SER A 105 -1.38 -5.43 -23.23
C SER A 105 -2.69 -5.52 -24.02
N GLY A 106 -2.76 -4.78 -25.13
CA GLY A 106 -3.85 -4.89 -26.09
C GLY A 106 -4.59 -3.59 -26.38
N ALA A 107 -5.67 -3.70 -27.14
CA ALA A 107 -6.44 -2.55 -27.63
C ALA A 107 -7.02 -1.71 -26.48
N HIS A 108 -7.39 -2.35 -25.39
CA HIS A 108 -8.05 -1.75 -24.23
C HIS A 108 -7.10 -1.44 -23.06
N HIS A 109 -5.77 -1.52 -23.24
CA HIS A 109 -4.83 -1.16 -22.19
C HIS A 109 -5.04 0.30 -21.73
N GLY A 110 -5.36 0.47 -20.44
CA GLY A 110 -5.73 1.77 -19.86
C GLY A 110 -4.55 2.71 -19.63
N ALA A 111 -3.33 2.19 -19.45
CA ALA A 111 -2.13 2.98 -19.21
C ALA A 111 -1.41 3.39 -20.51
N LYS A 112 -2.07 3.36 -21.67
CA LYS A 112 -1.47 3.89 -22.90
C LYS A 112 -1.16 5.37 -22.75
N THR A 113 -0.01 5.79 -23.27
CA THR A 113 0.49 7.17 -23.19
C THR A 113 -0.59 8.20 -23.52
N GLN A 114 -1.32 8.05 -24.65
CA GLN A 114 -2.36 9.00 -25.03
C GLN A 114 -3.53 9.00 -24.05
N LYS A 115 -3.99 7.85 -23.57
CA LYS A 115 -5.06 7.75 -22.58
C LYS A 115 -4.70 8.44 -21.28
N VAL A 116 -3.48 8.27 -20.81
CA VAL A 116 -2.98 8.96 -19.61
C VAL A 116 -2.93 10.48 -19.81
N LYS A 117 -2.57 10.95 -21.00
CA LYS A 117 -2.61 12.39 -21.33
C LYS A 117 -4.04 12.94 -21.30
N ASP A 118 -5.04 12.18 -21.75
CA ASP A 118 -6.45 12.58 -21.66
C ASP A 118 -6.90 12.74 -20.19
N TYR A 119 -6.48 11.83 -19.29
CA TYR A 119 -6.70 11.95 -17.86
C TYR A 119 -5.97 13.16 -17.26
N ILE A 120 -4.76 13.46 -17.72
CA ILE A 120 -4.00 14.64 -17.29
C ILE A 120 -4.75 15.92 -17.70
N ASP A 121 -5.29 16.00 -18.91
CA ASP A 121 -6.06 17.14 -19.38
C ASP A 121 -7.34 17.34 -18.56
N PHE A 122 -8.06 16.23 -18.29
CA PHE A 122 -9.21 16.28 -17.41
C PHE A 122 -8.82 16.75 -15.99
N GLY A 123 -7.79 16.15 -15.40
CA GLY A 123 -7.31 16.52 -14.08
C GLY A 123 -6.94 18.00 -13.97
N SER A 124 -6.19 18.51 -14.94
CA SER A 124 -5.80 19.91 -15.01
C SER A 124 -7.01 20.84 -15.13
N LYS A 125 -7.98 20.47 -15.98
CA LYS A 125 -9.20 21.28 -16.20
C LYS A 125 -10.06 21.38 -14.92
N TYR A 126 -10.12 20.34 -14.13
CA TYR A 126 -11.02 20.25 -12.96
C TYR A 126 -10.31 20.40 -11.61
N GLY A 127 -9.05 20.84 -11.60
CA GLY A 127 -8.33 21.20 -10.38
C GLY A 127 -7.85 20.02 -9.53
N PHE A 128 -7.69 18.85 -10.13
CA PHE A 128 -7.01 17.73 -9.48
C PHE A 128 -5.49 17.99 -9.41
N LYS A 129 -4.83 17.35 -8.45
CA LYS A 129 -3.39 17.48 -8.26
C LYS A 129 -2.60 16.33 -8.90
N GLY A 130 -3.25 15.19 -9.12
CA GLY A 130 -2.56 14.01 -9.63
C GLY A 130 -3.45 13.10 -10.48
N VAL A 131 -2.79 12.26 -11.26
CA VAL A 131 -3.38 11.14 -12.02
C VAL A 131 -2.67 9.86 -11.59
N LEU A 132 -3.44 8.93 -11.03
CA LEU A 132 -2.98 7.59 -10.71
C LEU A 132 -3.01 6.72 -11.97
N VAL A 133 -1.88 6.14 -12.30
CA VAL A 133 -1.73 5.27 -13.48
C VAL A 133 -1.47 3.84 -13.03
N GLU A 134 -2.48 3.00 -13.10
CA GLU A 134 -2.35 1.55 -12.91
C GLU A 134 -2.06 0.89 -14.25
N GLY A 135 -1.25 -0.16 -14.29
CA GLY A 135 -0.85 -0.81 -15.55
C GLY A 135 0.31 -0.11 -16.29
N TRP A 136 0.97 0.87 -15.67
CA TRP A 136 2.07 1.63 -16.29
C TRP A 136 3.35 0.81 -16.50
N ASN A 137 3.56 -0.21 -15.67
CA ASN A 137 4.75 -1.07 -15.63
C ASN A 137 4.48 -2.44 -16.27
N THR A 138 5.52 -3.23 -16.47
CA THR A 138 5.41 -4.60 -16.97
C THR A 138 4.92 -5.57 -15.88
N GLY A 139 4.37 -6.72 -16.30
CA GLY A 139 3.94 -7.80 -15.40
C GLY A 139 2.42 -7.99 -15.30
N TRP A 140 1.63 -7.20 -16.00
CA TRP A 140 0.16 -7.27 -15.95
C TRP A 140 -0.46 -8.28 -16.92
N ASP A 141 0.33 -8.89 -17.81
CA ASP A 141 -0.13 -9.82 -18.84
C ASP A 141 -0.26 -11.28 -18.37
N VAL A 142 -0.07 -11.50 -17.06
CA VAL A 142 -0.24 -12.78 -16.40
C VAL A 142 -1.50 -12.77 -15.51
N ASN A 143 -1.88 -13.92 -14.99
CA ASN A 143 -2.95 -14.01 -14.01
C ASN A 143 -2.47 -13.54 -12.62
N TRP A 144 -2.21 -12.25 -12.49
CA TRP A 144 -1.64 -11.62 -11.30
C TRP A 144 -2.61 -11.55 -10.11
N CYS A 145 -3.91 -11.52 -10.37
CA CYS A 145 -4.94 -11.52 -9.35
C CYS A 145 -5.26 -12.95 -8.92
N CYS A 146 -5.21 -13.19 -7.62
CA CYS A 146 -5.80 -14.39 -6.99
C CYS A 146 -5.09 -15.73 -7.28
N SER A 147 -4.12 -15.80 -8.16
CA SER A 147 -3.38 -17.02 -8.52
C SER A 147 -1.95 -17.08 -8.02
N GLY A 148 -1.36 -15.95 -7.67
CA GLY A 148 0.00 -15.87 -7.16
C GLY A 148 1.08 -15.60 -8.20
N ASP A 149 0.74 -15.19 -9.42
CA ASP A 149 1.71 -14.88 -10.48
C ASP A 149 2.28 -13.44 -10.39
N GLY A 150 2.14 -12.79 -9.23
CA GLY A 150 2.64 -11.42 -8.99
C GLY A 150 4.16 -11.27 -9.02
N GLU A 151 4.93 -12.36 -9.09
CA GLU A 151 6.37 -12.33 -9.34
C GLU A 151 6.73 -11.82 -10.73
N ALA A 152 5.80 -11.74 -11.66
CA ALA A 152 6.00 -11.14 -12.97
C ALA A 152 6.10 -9.61 -12.94
N PHE A 153 5.65 -8.96 -11.84
CA PHE A 153 5.71 -7.50 -11.73
C PHE A 153 7.13 -6.98 -11.65
N ASP A 154 7.39 -5.97 -12.49
CA ASP A 154 8.61 -5.17 -12.48
C ASP A 154 8.25 -3.71 -12.14
N PHE A 155 8.86 -3.14 -11.13
CA PHE A 155 8.48 -1.84 -10.57
C PHE A 155 9.33 -0.67 -11.05
N TYR A 156 10.18 -0.87 -12.04
CA TYR A 156 11.06 0.18 -12.59
C TYR A 156 11.23 0.12 -14.11
N HIS A 157 10.49 -0.75 -14.81
CA HIS A 157 10.39 -0.73 -16.26
C HIS A 157 8.95 -0.47 -16.70
N SER A 158 8.80 0.51 -17.59
CA SER A 158 7.50 0.87 -18.16
C SER A 158 6.97 -0.21 -19.11
N HIS A 159 5.66 -0.37 -19.12
CA HIS A 159 4.99 -1.13 -20.17
C HIS A 159 5.30 -0.51 -21.54
N PRO A 160 5.44 -1.29 -22.63
CA PRO A 160 5.72 -0.75 -23.98
C PRO A 160 4.75 0.33 -24.45
N ASP A 161 3.48 0.27 -24.03
CA ASP A 161 2.44 1.24 -24.39
C ASP A 161 2.54 2.56 -23.58
N PHE A 162 3.39 2.62 -22.56
CA PHE A 162 3.54 3.75 -21.64
C PHE A 162 4.90 4.42 -21.78
N ASP A 163 4.95 5.54 -22.50
CA ASP A 163 6.15 6.39 -22.55
C ASP A 163 6.22 7.30 -21.32
N SER A 164 6.95 6.85 -20.32
CA SER A 164 7.12 7.55 -19.04
C SER A 164 7.75 8.93 -19.21
N LYS A 165 8.64 9.12 -20.19
CA LYS A 165 9.26 10.42 -20.46
C LYS A 165 8.26 11.40 -21.06
N GLU A 166 7.51 11.00 -22.07
CA GLU A 166 6.48 11.82 -22.69
C GLU A 166 5.39 12.20 -21.68
N VAL A 167 4.90 11.23 -20.89
CA VAL A 167 3.88 11.47 -19.86
C VAL A 167 4.39 12.44 -18.79
N LYS A 168 5.61 12.27 -18.29
CA LYS A 168 6.24 13.17 -17.33
C LYS A 168 6.30 14.61 -17.84
N GLU A 169 6.79 14.81 -19.06
CA GLU A 169 6.88 16.14 -19.67
C GLU A 169 5.51 16.78 -19.87
N TYR A 170 4.53 16.00 -20.29
CA TYR A 170 3.16 16.46 -20.48
C TYR A 170 2.50 16.86 -19.16
N ALA A 171 2.58 16.01 -18.17
CA ALA A 171 2.03 16.22 -16.83
C ALA A 171 2.61 17.49 -16.18
N ARG A 172 3.93 17.70 -16.30
CA ARG A 172 4.60 18.93 -15.82
C ARG A 172 4.06 20.20 -16.48
N LYS A 173 3.84 20.18 -17.81
CA LYS A 173 3.26 21.34 -18.54
C LYS A 173 1.84 21.67 -18.08
N LYS A 174 1.11 20.69 -17.58
CA LYS A 174 -0.27 20.83 -17.10
C LYS A 174 -0.37 21.03 -15.58
N ASN A 175 0.76 21.08 -14.87
CA ASN A 175 0.82 21.16 -13.41
C ASN A 175 0.06 20.00 -12.72
N ILE A 176 0.17 18.81 -13.28
CA ILE A 176 -0.38 17.56 -12.75
C ILE A 176 0.78 16.64 -12.35
N ARG A 177 0.63 15.89 -11.25
CA ARG A 177 1.57 14.86 -10.83
C ARG A 177 1.13 13.49 -11.35
N ILE A 178 2.08 12.67 -11.72
CA ILE A 178 1.83 11.26 -11.92
C ILE A 178 1.95 10.55 -10.56
N ILE A 179 0.96 9.74 -10.25
CA ILE A 179 0.97 8.82 -9.12
C ILE A 179 1.19 7.43 -9.70
N GLY A 180 2.29 6.80 -9.31
CA GLY A 180 2.59 5.43 -9.71
C GLY A 180 1.77 4.43 -8.93
N HIS A 181 1.75 3.20 -9.39
CA HIS A 181 1.10 2.08 -8.74
C HIS A 181 2.05 0.89 -8.66
N HIS A 182 2.21 0.32 -7.48
CA HIS A 182 2.97 -0.89 -7.23
C HIS A 182 2.04 -1.97 -6.68
N GLU A 183 1.42 -2.75 -7.57
CA GLU A 183 0.65 -3.94 -7.18
C GLU A 183 1.60 -5.12 -6.95
N THR A 184 1.46 -5.80 -5.84
CA THR A 184 2.34 -6.92 -5.48
C THR A 184 1.75 -8.28 -5.82
N GLY A 185 0.43 -8.40 -5.98
CA GLY A 185 -0.24 -9.70 -6.13
C GLY A 185 0.02 -10.67 -4.98
N GLY A 186 0.43 -10.16 -3.81
CA GLY A 186 0.83 -10.97 -2.65
C GLY A 186 2.24 -11.56 -2.73
N GLN A 187 3.05 -11.17 -3.74
CA GLN A 187 4.44 -11.62 -3.93
C GLN A 187 5.42 -10.61 -3.30
N ILE A 188 5.43 -10.60 -1.99
CA ILE A 188 6.13 -9.59 -1.18
C ILE A 188 7.63 -9.59 -1.43
N GLN A 189 8.26 -10.76 -1.52
CA GLN A 189 9.71 -10.87 -1.72
C GLN A 189 10.13 -10.37 -3.10
N ASN A 190 9.31 -10.55 -4.14
CA ASN A 190 9.56 -9.94 -5.46
C ASN A 190 9.58 -8.42 -5.35
N TYR A 191 8.60 -7.83 -4.68
CA TYR A 191 8.55 -6.37 -4.47
C TYR A 191 9.74 -5.89 -3.62
N GLU A 192 10.03 -6.57 -2.50
CA GLU A 192 11.14 -6.20 -1.62
C GLU A 192 12.51 -6.25 -2.30
N SER A 193 12.73 -7.20 -3.18
CA SER A 193 13.98 -7.30 -3.94
C SER A 193 14.21 -6.12 -4.88
N GLN A 194 13.15 -5.40 -5.24
CA GLN A 194 13.16 -4.30 -6.18
C GLN A 194 12.99 -2.91 -5.54
N LEU A 195 12.73 -2.81 -4.22
CA LEU A 195 12.33 -1.57 -3.56
C LEU A 195 13.26 -0.38 -3.86
N ASP A 196 14.56 -0.54 -3.68
CA ASP A 196 15.52 0.54 -3.94
C ASP A 196 15.48 0.99 -5.42
N SER A 197 15.42 0.05 -6.36
CA SER A 197 15.35 0.35 -7.80
C SER A 197 14.03 1.03 -8.16
N ALA A 198 12.92 0.54 -7.60
CA ALA A 198 11.58 1.06 -7.84
C ALA A 198 11.41 2.51 -7.33
N PHE A 199 11.84 2.79 -6.11
CA PHE A 199 11.75 4.15 -5.56
C PHE A 199 12.80 5.11 -6.17
N ALA A 200 13.98 4.61 -6.53
CA ALA A 200 14.95 5.39 -7.30
C ALA A 200 14.41 5.74 -8.71
N TYR A 201 13.69 4.81 -9.36
CA TYR A 201 13.01 5.08 -10.62
C TYR A 201 11.92 6.14 -10.45
N ALA A 202 11.09 6.01 -9.42
CA ALA A 202 10.05 6.99 -9.11
C ALA A 202 10.65 8.40 -8.91
N GLN A 203 11.69 8.53 -8.11
CA GLN A 203 12.37 9.81 -7.86
C GLN A 203 12.94 10.41 -9.15
N ARG A 204 13.65 9.62 -9.98
CA ARG A 204 14.21 10.10 -11.26
C ARG A 204 13.14 10.56 -12.25
N ASN A 205 11.96 9.94 -12.20
CA ASN A 205 10.83 10.27 -13.07
C ASN A 205 9.86 11.28 -12.48
N ASP A 206 10.21 11.89 -11.35
CA ASP A 206 9.38 12.89 -10.65
C ASP A 206 8.02 12.35 -10.21
N ILE A 207 7.95 11.04 -9.98
CA ILE A 207 6.80 10.37 -9.39
C ILE A 207 6.97 10.47 -7.88
N ARG A 208 6.25 11.41 -7.26
CA ARG A 208 6.37 11.72 -5.83
C ARG A 208 5.38 11.02 -4.94
N VAL A 209 4.49 10.25 -5.53
CA VAL A 209 3.47 9.48 -4.82
C VAL A 209 3.35 8.11 -5.47
N ILE A 210 3.35 7.07 -4.66
CA ILE A 210 3.11 5.70 -5.08
C ILE A 210 1.89 5.14 -4.32
N LYS A 211 0.91 4.62 -5.05
CA LYS A 211 -0.09 3.73 -4.47
C LYS A 211 0.48 2.33 -4.42
N THR A 212 0.52 1.72 -3.25
CA THR A 212 0.87 0.29 -3.11
C THR A 212 -0.39 -0.56 -3.09
N GLY A 213 -0.37 -1.72 -3.72
CA GLY A 213 -1.50 -2.66 -3.79
C GLY A 213 -1.10 -4.05 -3.30
N TYR A 214 -2.03 -4.72 -2.65
CA TYR A 214 -1.83 -6.02 -2.03
C TYR A 214 -3.06 -6.91 -2.22
N VAL A 215 -3.51 -7.09 -3.47
CA VAL A 215 -4.58 -8.08 -3.71
C VAL A 215 -4.16 -9.43 -3.13
N ASN A 216 -5.09 -10.20 -2.60
CA ASN A 216 -4.90 -11.39 -1.76
C ASN A 216 -4.79 -11.10 -0.23
N ASP A 217 -5.12 -9.89 0.20
CA ASP A 217 -5.15 -9.49 1.62
C ASP A 217 -6.24 -10.22 2.45
N VAL A 218 -7.27 -10.72 1.79
CA VAL A 218 -8.48 -11.28 2.46
C VAL A 218 -8.31 -12.69 3.02
N SER A 219 -7.17 -13.33 2.77
CA SER A 219 -6.94 -14.71 3.19
C SER A 219 -5.46 -14.98 3.45
N GLN A 220 -5.12 -16.22 3.82
CA GLN A 220 -3.74 -16.66 4.02
C GLN A 220 -3.05 -16.92 2.67
N ASN A 221 -2.87 -15.86 1.87
CA ASN A 221 -2.39 -15.95 0.49
C ASN A 221 -1.07 -15.22 0.22
N ILE A 222 -0.52 -14.50 1.20
CA ILE A 222 0.76 -13.80 1.03
C ILE A 222 1.89 -14.82 0.95
N SER A 223 2.55 -14.90 -0.20
CA SER A 223 3.64 -15.85 -0.41
C SER A 223 4.92 -15.41 0.30
N ARG A 224 5.55 -16.35 1.01
CA ARG A 224 6.87 -16.21 1.60
C ARG A 224 7.71 -17.44 1.30
N ILE A 225 8.87 -17.26 0.71
CA ILE A 225 9.85 -18.30 0.46
C ILE A 225 10.90 -18.23 1.57
N SER A 226 11.07 -19.32 2.31
CA SER A 226 12.08 -19.41 3.36
C SER A 226 13.47 -19.71 2.78
N ALA A 227 14.50 -19.61 3.61
CA ALA A 227 15.89 -19.82 3.21
C ALA A 227 16.18 -21.24 2.66
N ASP A 228 15.38 -22.22 3.04
CA ASP A 228 15.45 -23.60 2.55
C ASP A 228 14.61 -23.84 1.28
N GLY A 229 14.00 -22.77 0.71
CA GLY A 229 13.22 -22.80 -0.52
C GLY A 229 11.75 -23.23 -0.35
N ASN A 230 11.28 -23.49 0.87
CA ASN A 230 9.89 -23.83 1.11
C ASN A 230 8.99 -22.60 0.97
N VAL A 231 7.82 -22.79 0.35
CA VAL A 231 6.82 -21.73 0.17
C VAL A 231 5.78 -21.81 1.28
N TYR A 232 5.65 -20.74 2.01
CA TYR A 232 4.64 -20.55 3.04
C TYR A 232 3.59 -19.56 2.58
N LYS A 233 2.37 -19.65 3.13
CA LYS A 233 1.30 -18.70 2.93
C LYS A 233 1.02 -17.98 4.24
N GLU A 234 1.34 -16.71 4.27
CA GLU A 234 1.17 -15.85 5.44
C GLU A 234 -0.14 -15.06 5.37
N TRP A 235 -0.59 -14.58 6.52
CA TRP A 235 -1.70 -13.67 6.62
C TRP A 235 -1.26 -12.22 6.42
N HIS A 236 -2.11 -11.43 5.75
CA HIS A 236 -1.83 -10.02 5.47
C HIS A 236 -1.56 -9.17 6.73
N HIS A 237 -2.23 -9.44 7.84
CA HIS A 237 -2.04 -8.68 9.08
C HIS A 237 -1.09 -9.36 10.09
N GLY A 238 -0.33 -10.36 9.67
CA GLY A 238 0.70 -11.01 10.48
C GLY A 238 1.98 -10.17 10.62
N GLN A 239 2.85 -10.61 11.52
CA GLN A 239 4.14 -9.93 11.77
C GLN A 239 4.98 -9.75 10.50
N TYR A 240 4.98 -10.71 9.59
CA TYR A 240 5.69 -10.63 8.30
C TYR A 240 5.28 -9.41 7.49
N MET A 241 3.99 -9.13 7.40
CA MET A 241 3.48 -7.98 6.65
C MET A 241 3.69 -6.66 7.40
N VAL A 242 3.62 -6.65 8.73
CA VAL A 242 3.96 -5.46 9.53
C VAL A 242 5.40 -5.03 9.27
N GLU A 243 6.34 -5.98 9.23
CA GLU A 243 7.74 -5.71 8.88
C GLU A 243 7.89 -5.21 7.44
N HIS A 244 7.16 -5.82 6.51
CA HIS A 244 7.13 -5.41 5.11
C HIS A 244 6.66 -3.95 4.95
N PHE A 245 5.51 -3.58 5.54
CA PHE A 245 5.00 -2.21 5.45
C PHE A 245 5.99 -1.20 6.01
N ARG A 246 6.64 -1.51 7.13
CA ARG A 246 7.69 -0.67 7.70
C ARG A 246 8.85 -0.48 6.72
N LYS A 247 9.34 -1.55 6.12
CA LYS A 247 10.43 -1.51 5.13
C LYS A 247 10.07 -0.66 3.91
N VAL A 248 8.83 -0.77 3.42
CA VAL A 248 8.34 0.04 2.30
C VAL A 248 8.30 1.53 2.67
N ILE A 249 7.77 1.88 3.84
CA ILE A 249 7.69 3.27 4.34
C ILE A 249 9.09 3.87 4.48
N GLU A 250 10.02 3.16 5.09
CA GLU A 250 11.39 3.63 5.30
C GLU A 250 12.13 3.82 3.96
N THR A 251 11.93 2.89 3.01
CA THR A 251 12.51 3.03 1.68
C THR A 251 11.91 4.20 0.92
N ALA A 252 10.59 4.35 0.94
CA ALA A 252 9.91 5.48 0.30
C ALA A 252 10.39 6.83 0.86
N ALA A 253 10.55 6.94 2.18
CA ALA A 253 11.07 8.13 2.84
C ALA A 253 12.50 8.48 2.40
N LYS A 254 13.39 7.49 2.25
CA LYS A 254 14.75 7.66 1.72
C LYS A 254 14.77 8.33 0.37
N TYR A 255 13.78 8.04 -0.49
CA TYR A 255 13.66 8.61 -1.83
C TYR A 255 12.71 9.81 -1.91
N GLN A 256 12.16 10.27 -0.79
CA GLN A 256 11.17 11.35 -0.71
C GLN A 256 9.94 11.09 -1.61
N VAL A 257 9.40 9.89 -1.52
CA VAL A 257 8.19 9.46 -2.21
C VAL A 257 7.11 9.20 -1.16
N SER A 258 5.96 9.84 -1.30
CA SER A 258 4.79 9.62 -0.46
C SER A 258 4.10 8.31 -0.84
N LEU A 259 3.42 7.70 0.12
CA LEU A 259 2.66 6.48 -0.09
C LEU A 259 1.16 6.72 0.06
N VAL A 260 0.38 6.01 -0.75
CA VAL A 260 -1.06 5.79 -0.58
C VAL A 260 -1.23 4.28 -0.43
N PRO A 261 -1.07 3.73 0.78
CA PRO A 261 -1.19 2.29 0.97
C PRO A 261 -2.63 1.85 0.72
N HIS A 262 -2.82 0.90 -0.18
CA HIS A 262 -4.06 0.19 -0.37
C HIS A 262 -3.97 -1.14 0.40
N GLU A 263 -5.08 -1.63 0.94
CA GLU A 263 -5.08 -2.77 1.88
C GLU A 263 -4.03 -2.62 3.01
N PRO A 264 -4.00 -1.51 3.76
CA PRO A 264 -2.98 -1.35 4.79
C PRO A 264 -3.17 -2.33 5.93
N ILE A 265 -2.08 -2.62 6.64
CA ILE A 265 -2.18 -3.29 7.94
C ILE A 265 -2.90 -2.35 8.92
N LYS A 266 -3.45 -2.95 9.98
CA LYS A 266 -4.12 -2.18 11.04
C LYS A 266 -3.05 -1.54 11.94
N ASP A 267 -2.89 -0.24 11.88
CA ASP A 267 -2.20 0.60 12.88
C ASP A 267 -2.48 2.09 12.58
#